data_bf78080a32f7c24c44764bc88d134700
#
_entry.id   bf78080a32f7c24c44764bc88d134700
#
_cell.length_a   1.000
_cell.length_b   1.000
_cell.length_c   1.000
_cell.angle_alpha   90.00
_cell.angle_beta   90.00
_cell.angle_gamma   90.00
#
_symmetry.space_group_name_H-M   'P 1'
#
loop_
_entity.id
_entity.type
_entity.pdbx_description
1 polymer ?
#
loop_
_entity_poly.entity_id
_entity_poly.type
_entity_poly.pdbx_seq_one_letter_code
_entity_poly.pdbx_strand_id
1 'polypeptide(L)'
;MKSNRRWPLFWVLAVQYLVVYFHRVCPAVVAPELITTFHISGTALGVLASGYFYSYAVMQIPVGLLSDSWGTRKTVTFFTLVAATGALLFAVAPTFGFATFARILVGFGVSATFVASLKTLALWFSGREYARISGLLMAVGGIGWFSASTPLAFVTEAFGWRSTFLGMGGASLILAGLTWSVVRDIPEEDSRALSASALARLHHGGRP
;
A
#
# COMPACT_ATOMS: atom_id res chain seq x y z
N MET A 1 -17.02 -24.75 -2.68
CA MET A 1 -15.58 -24.83 -2.32
C MET A 1 -14.99 -23.42 -2.52
N LYS A 2 -14.76 -22.68 -1.44
CA LYS A 2 -14.19 -21.32 -1.53
C LYS A 2 -12.80 -21.39 -2.16
N SER A 3 -12.59 -20.64 -3.21
CA SER A 3 -11.39 -20.63 -4.07
C SER A 3 -10.07 -20.70 -3.26
N ASN A 4 -9.17 -21.60 -3.68
CA ASN A 4 -7.83 -21.76 -3.10
C ASN A 4 -6.96 -20.47 -3.24
N ARG A 5 -7.47 -19.45 -3.95
CA ARG A 5 -6.82 -18.17 -4.23
C ARG A 5 -6.95 -17.12 -3.12
N ARG A 6 -7.84 -17.30 -2.11
CA ARG A 6 -8.07 -16.33 -1.05
C ARG A 6 -6.85 -16.10 -0.14
N TRP A 7 -6.06 -17.15 0.09
CA TRP A 7 -4.85 -17.04 0.92
C TRP A 7 -3.69 -16.34 0.23
N PRO A 8 -3.32 -16.65 -1.03
CA PRO A 8 -2.35 -15.85 -1.78
C PRO A 8 -2.73 -14.38 -1.87
N LEU A 9 -4.00 -14.06 -2.13
CA LEU A 9 -4.52 -12.70 -2.14
C LEU A 9 -4.32 -12.01 -0.79
N PHE A 10 -4.68 -12.68 0.32
CA PHE A 10 -4.48 -12.16 1.66
C PHE A 10 -3.01 -11.84 1.93
N TRP A 11 -2.09 -12.78 1.64
CA TRP A 11 -0.68 -12.59 1.94
C TRP A 11 -0.05 -11.47 1.11
N VAL A 12 -0.43 -11.30 -0.15
CA VAL A 12 0.04 -10.17 -0.96
C VAL A 12 -0.40 -8.85 -0.34
N LEU A 13 -1.67 -8.71 0.07
CA LEU A 13 -2.17 -7.50 0.72
C LEU A 13 -1.56 -7.29 2.12
N ALA A 14 -1.30 -8.36 2.87
CA ALA A 14 -0.68 -8.28 4.19
C ALA A 14 0.79 -7.83 4.12
N VAL A 15 1.57 -8.38 3.18
CA VAL A 15 2.95 -7.92 2.95
C VAL A 15 2.97 -6.49 2.41
N GLN A 16 2.02 -6.14 1.55
CA GLN A 16 1.84 -4.76 1.10
C GLN A 16 1.63 -3.82 2.29
N TYR A 17 0.75 -4.20 3.22
CA TYR A 17 0.45 -3.41 4.42
C TYR A 17 1.64 -3.33 5.38
N LEU A 18 2.42 -4.40 5.51
CA LEU A 18 3.69 -4.40 6.23
C LEU A 18 4.65 -3.34 5.67
N VAL A 19 4.83 -3.30 4.35
CA VAL A 19 5.73 -2.33 3.68
C VAL A 19 5.24 -0.89 3.84
N VAL A 20 3.92 -0.65 3.97
CA VAL A 20 3.40 0.69 4.32
C VAL A 20 3.99 1.19 5.63
N TYR A 21 4.15 0.32 6.64
CA TYR A 21 4.78 0.72 7.91
C TYR A 21 6.27 1.02 7.77
N PHE A 22 6.99 0.32 6.91
CA PHE A 22 8.37 0.70 6.57
C PHE A 22 8.43 2.12 6.01
N HIS A 23 7.59 2.44 5.02
CA HIS A 23 7.50 3.80 4.47
C HIS A 23 7.15 4.85 5.52
N ARG A 24 6.34 4.51 6.51
CA ARG A 24 5.90 5.42 7.58
C ARG A 24 7.01 5.68 8.60
N VAL A 25 7.72 4.65 9.04
CA VAL A 25 8.67 4.70 10.17
C VAL A 25 10.08 5.07 9.71
N CYS A 26 10.51 4.64 8.52
CA CYS A 26 11.87 4.79 8.03
C CYS A 26 12.45 6.21 8.16
N PRO A 27 11.74 7.31 7.84
CA PRO A 27 12.31 8.66 7.98
C PRO A 27 12.67 9.05 9.41
N ALA A 28 11.99 8.49 10.40
CA ALA A 28 12.33 8.72 11.80
C ALA A 28 13.61 7.97 12.17
N VAL A 29 13.82 6.78 11.61
CA VAL A 29 15.03 5.99 11.82
C VAL A 29 16.25 6.65 11.21
N VAL A 30 16.11 7.20 9.99
CA VAL A 30 17.21 7.85 9.24
C VAL A 30 17.30 9.38 9.52
N ALA A 31 16.60 9.87 10.53
CA ALA A 31 16.53 11.30 10.84
C ALA A 31 17.92 11.97 11.03
N PRO A 32 18.87 11.36 11.78
CA PRO A 32 20.21 11.94 11.95
C PRO A 32 20.95 12.12 10.62
N GLU A 33 20.87 11.12 9.73
CA GLU A 33 21.51 11.17 8.42
C GLU A 33 20.87 12.21 7.49
N LEU A 34 19.53 12.39 7.57
CA LEU A 34 18.85 13.41 6.78
C LEU A 34 19.24 14.83 7.24
N ILE A 35 19.34 15.04 8.56
CA ILE A 35 19.76 16.31 9.14
C ILE A 35 21.17 16.66 8.66
N THR A 36 22.10 15.71 8.71
CA THR A 36 23.48 15.92 8.26
C THR A 36 23.61 16.07 6.76
N THR A 37 22.88 15.25 5.97
CA THR A 37 22.96 15.27 4.51
C THR A 37 22.39 16.56 3.90
N PHE A 38 21.28 17.05 4.42
CA PHE A 38 20.60 18.23 3.88
C PHE A 38 20.86 19.51 4.68
N HIS A 39 21.65 19.43 5.76
CA HIS A 39 21.93 20.56 6.67
C HIS A 39 20.66 21.23 7.18
N ILE A 40 19.68 20.44 7.62
CA ILE A 40 18.35 20.91 8.04
C ILE A 40 18.18 20.85 9.57
N SER A 41 17.20 21.62 10.07
CA SER A 41 16.78 21.57 11.47
C SER A 41 15.78 20.43 11.73
N GLY A 42 15.56 20.09 13.01
CA GLY A 42 14.49 19.17 13.40
C GLY A 42 13.11 19.66 12.99
N THR A 43 12.87 20.98 12.95
CA THR A 43 11.62 21.56 12.45
C THR A 43 11.40 21.24 10.97
N ALA A 44 12.43 21.35 10.13
CA ALA A 44 12.36 20.99 8.71
C ALA A 44 12.09 19.48 8.54
N LEU A 45 12.71 18.64 9.37
CA LEU A 45 12.40 17.20 9.39
C LEU A 45 10.92 16.94 9.71
N GLY A 46 10.33 17.72 10.63
CA GLY A 46 8.90 17.71 10.92
C GLY A 46 8.03 18.07 9.70
N VAL A 47 8.45 19.04 8.88
CA VAL A 47 7.77 19.39 7.62
C VAL A 47 7.81 18.22 6.63
N LEU A 48 8.95 17.55 6.49
CA LEU A 48 9.09 16.36 5.63
C LEU A 48 8.17 15.23 6.08
N ALA A 49 8.08 14.97 7.39
CA ALA A 49 7.18 13.97 7.96
C ALA A 49 5.70 14.36 7.75
N SER A 50 5.36 15.64 7.98
CA SER A 50 4.00 16.17 7.80
C SER A 50 3.51 16.04 6.36
N GLY A 51 4.38 16.27 5.36
CA GLY A 51 4.06 16.10 3.95
C GLY A 51 3.53 14.70 3.62
N TYR A 52 4.14 13.66 4.20
CA TYR A 52 3.66 12.29 4.08
C TYR A 52 2.26 12.11 4.72
N PHE A 53 2.09 12.56 5.96
CA PHE A 53 0.83 12.33 6.68
C PHE A 53 -0.34 13.12 6.09
N TYR A 54 -0.11 14.37 5.67
CA TYR A 54 -1.16 15.18 5.02
C TYR A 54 -1.59 14.60 3.68
N SER A 55 -0.66 14.20 2.82
CA SER A 55 -1.00 13.57 1.54
C SER A 55 -1.74 12.24 1.75
N TYR A 56 -1.31 11.43 2.71
CA TYR A 56 -2.00 10.21 3.12
C TYR A 56 -3.43 10.50 3.59
N ALA A 57 -3.64 11.48 4.47
CA ALA A 57 -4.93 11.79 5.04
C ALA A 57 -5.93 12.33 4.00
N VAL A 58 -5.48 13.25 3.16
CA VAL A 58 -6.31 13.82 2.07
C VAL A 58 -6.80 12.75 1.11
N MET A 59 -5.99 11.73 0.86
CA MET A 59 -6.32 10.66 -0.07
C MET A 59 -7.26 9.58 0.49
N GLN A 60 -7.58 9.57 1.79
CA GLN A 60 -8.46 8.54 2.37
C GLN A 60 -9.85 8.50 1.72
N ILE A 61 -10.46 9.66 1.48
CA ILE A 61 -11.79 9.75 0.84
C ILE A 61 -11.71 9.41 -0.66
N PRO A 62 -10.82 10.03 -1.47
CA PRO A 62 -10.66 9.68 -2.88
C PRO A 62 -10.36 8.19 -3.11
N VAL A 63 -9.52 7.58 -2.29
CA VAL A 63 -9.17 6.15 -2.39
C VAL A 63 -10.38 5.25 -2.18
N GLY A 64 -11.27 5.58 -1.24
CA GLY A 64 -12.51 4.85 -1.04
C GLY A 64 -13.32 4.81 -2.33
N LEU A 65 -13.58 5.98 -2.93
CA LEU A 65 -14.34 6.13 -4.19
C LEU A 65 -13.64 5.44 -5.38
N LEU A 66 -12.32 5.58 -5.49
CA LEU A 66 -11.55 4.92 -6.54
C LEU A 66 -11.59 3.39 -6.40
N SER A 67 -11.50 2.88 -5.18
CA SER A 67 -11.62 1.44 -4.94
C SER A 67 -13.00 0.90 -5.28
N ASP A 68 -14.05 1.75 -5.20
CA ASP A 68 -15.41 1.38 -5.60
C ASP A 68 -15.58 1.36 -7.12
N SER A 69 -14.99 2.31 -7.82
CA SER A 69 -15.17 2.50 -9.27
C SER A 69 -14.15 1.70 -10.11
N TRP A 70 -12.87 1.71 -9.74
CA TRP A 70 -11.79 1.04 -10.49
C TRP A 70 -11.55 -0.41 -10.05
N GLY A 71 -12.02 -0.75 -8.85
CA GLY A 71 -11.71 -1.98 -8.17
C GLY A 71 -10.38 -1.92 -7.41
N THR A 72 -10.22 -2.83 -6.45
CA THR A 72 -9.04 -2.88 -5.56
C THR A 72 -7.75 -3.16 -6.30
N ARG A 73 -7.78 -4.11 -7.26
CA ARG A 73 -6.58 -4.51 -8.03
C ARG A 73 -5.90 -3.32 -8.68
N LYS A 74 -6.65 -2.55 -9.46
CA LYS A 74 -6.12 -1.37 -10.17
C LYS A 74 -5.70 -0.28 -9.20
N THR A 75 -6.55 0.01 -8.22
CA THR A 75 -6.29 1.06 -7.23
C THR A 75 -5.03 0.78 -6.44
N VAL A 76 -4.91 -0.39 -5.81
CA VAL A 76 -3.72 -0.72 -5.00
C VAL A 76 -2.47 -0.77 -5.88
N THR A 77 -2.52 -1.37 -7.08
CA THR A 77 -1.35 -1.41 -7.97
C THR A 77 -0.88 -0.02 -8.36
N PHE A 78 -1.80 0.86 -8.82
CA PHE A 78 -1.45 2.22 -9.22
C PHE A 78 -0.82 3.00 -8.05
N PHE A 79 -1.47 2.98 -6.90
CA PHE A 79 -0.98 3.69 -5.73
C PHE A 79 0.35 3.13 -5.21
N THR A 80 0.56 1.82 -5.26
CA THR A 80 1.85 1.21 -4.92
C THR A 80 2.96 1.63 -5.87
N LEU A 81 2.67 1.74 -7.17
CA LEU A 81 3.64 2.27 -8.14
C LEU A 81 4.02 3.72 -7.85
N VAL A 82 3.05 4.55 -7.44
CA VAL A 82 3.33 5.93 -7.01
C VAL A 82 4.20 5.95 -5.75
N ALA A 83 3.91 5.09 -4.76
CA ALA A 83 4.74 4.96 -3.55
C ALA A 83 6.17 4.50 -3.88
N ALA A 84 6.32 3.52 -4.77
CA ALA A 84 7.61 3.03 -5.23
C ALA A 84 8.41 4.15 -5.91
N THR A 85 7.78 4.89 -6.83
CA THR A 85 8.39 6.04 -7.50
C THR A 85 8.81 7.10 -6.47
N GLY A 86 7.95 7.43 -5.52
CA GLY A 86 8.27 8.36 -4.44
C GLY A 86 9.48 7.90 -3.61
N ALA A 87 9.57 6.60 -3.27
CA ALA A 87 10.69 6.06 -2.51
C ALA A 87 12.01 6.11 -3.31
N LEU A 88 11.98 5.77 -4.60
CA LEU A 88 13.15 5.84 -5.49
C LEU A 88 13.61 7.29 -5.68
N LEU A 89 12.69 8.23 -5.88
CA LEU A 89 13.00 9.66 -5.96
C LEU A 89 13.59 10.18 -4.64
N PHE A 90 13.07 9.73 -3.51
CA PHE A 90 13.62 10.10 -2.20
C PHE A 90 15.07 9.62 -2.05
N ALA A 91 15.38 8.39 -2.47
CA ALA A 91 16.72 7.83 -2.40
C ALA A 91 17.76 8.65 -3.19
N VAL A 92 17.36 9.23 -4.32
CA VAL A 92 18.25 10.03 -5.19
C VAL A 92 18.10 11.53 -4.96
N ALA A 93 17.37 11.95 -3.93
CA ALA A 93 17.08 13.36 -3.70
C ALA A 93 18.36 14.21 -3.52
N PRO A 94 18.56 15.24 -4.36
CA PRO A 94 19.71 16.12 -4.25
C PRO A 94 19.50 17.25 -3.23
N THR A 95 18.23 17.61 -2.95
CA THR A 95 17.87 18.72 -2.07
C THR A 95 16.74 18.33 -1.12
N PHE A 96 16.64 19.02 -0.01
CA PHE A 96 15.56 18.84 0.97
C PHE A 96 14.16 19.03 0.36
N GLY A 97 13.98 20.07 -0.49
CA GLY A 97 12.69 20.30 -1.15
C GLY A 97 12.27 19.15 -2.06
N PHE A 98 13.22 18.59 -2.80
CA PHE A 98 12.98 17.38 -3.62
C PHE A 98 12.65 16.17 -2.76
N ALA A 99 13.37 15.97 -1.65
CA ALA A 99 13.08 14.89 -0.69
C ALA A 99 11.67 15.05 -0.09
N THR A 100 11.25 16.26 0.26
CA THR A 100 9.90 16.53 0.79
C THR A 100 8.83 16.21 -0.26
N PHE A 101 9.01 16.62 -1.52
CA PHE A 101 8.10 16.26 -2.61
C PHE A 101 8.00 14.74 -2.79
N ALA A 102 9.13 14.04 -2.80
CA ALA A 102 9.16 12.59 -2.89
C ALA A 102 8.41 11.91 -1.73
N ARG A 103 8.49 12.47 -0.50
CA ARG A 103 7.74 11.99 0.67
C ARG A 103 6.23 12.20 0.54
N ILE A 104 5.80 13.32 -0.06
CA ILE A 104 4.38 13.56 -0.39
C ILE A 104 3.88 12.47 -1.36
N LEU A 105 4.66 12.12 -2.38
CA LEU A 105 4.32 11.03 -3.30
C LEU A 105 4.23 9.66 -2.59
N VAL A 106 5.14 9.37 -1.67
CA VAL A 106 5.07 8.14 -0.87
C VAL A 106 3.78 8.12 -0.06
N GLY A 107 3.45 9.20 0.67
CA GLY A 107 2.24 9.30 1.48
C GLY A 107 0.97 9.12 0.65
N PHE A 108 0.92 9.78 -0.51
CA PHE A 108 -0.13 9.59 -1.52
C PHE A 108 -0.24 8.11 -1.92
N GLY A 109 0.88 7.50 -2.30
CA GLY A 109 0.91 6.14 -2.84
C GLY A 109 0.57 5.05 -1.83
N VAL A 110 0.89 5.20 -0.55
CA VAL A 110 0.55 4.18 0.46
C VAL A 110 -0.87 4.30 1.00
N SER A 111 -1.59 5.39 0.70
CA SER A 111 -2.92 5.68 1.26
C SER A 111 -3.99 4.65 0.88
N ALA A 112 -3.87 4.02 -0.29
CA ALA A 112 -4.86 3.07 -0.79
C ALA A 112 -4.80 1.69 -0.10
N THR A 113 -3.63 1.30 0.40
CA THR A 113 -3.37 -0.09 0.78
C THR A 113 -4.33 -0.59 1.84
N PHE A 114 -4.53 0.14 2.93
CA PHE A 114 -5.34 -0.34 4.06
C PHE A 114 -6.82 -0.43 3.71
N VAL A 115 -7.41 0.66 3.22
CA VAL A 115 -8.85 0.74 2.92
C VAL A 115 -9.25 -0.26 1.83
N ALA A 116 -8.48 -0.30 0.74
CA ALA A 116 -8.74 -1.22 -0.35
C ALA A 116 -8.52 -2.69 0.05
N SER A 117 -7.56 -2.98 0.94
CA SER A 117 -7.36 -4.33 1.48
C SER A 117 -8.56 -4.78 2.30
N LEU A 118 -9.03 -3.97 3.25
CA LEU A 118 -10.21 -4.31 4.06
C LEU A 118 -11.45 -4.56 3.20
N LYS A 119 -11.68 -3.73 2.18
CA LYS A 119 -12.76 -3.91 1.21
C LYS A 119 -12.66 -5.27 0.50
N THR A 120 -11.48 -5.59 -0.03
CA THR A 120 -11.27 -6.88 -0.72
C THR A 120 -11.47 -8.05 0.23
N LEU A 121 -10.94 -7.97 1.45
CA LEU A 121 -11.12 -9.03 2.43
C LEU A 121 -12.60 -9.24 2.80
N ALA A 122 -13.41 -8.17 2.84
CA ALA A 122 -14.85 -8.27 3.08
C ALA A 122 -15.59 -9.01 1.95
N LEU A 123 -15.11 -8.92 0.70
CA LEU A 123 -15.67 -9.65 -0.43
C LEU A 123 -15.25 -11.13 -0.46
N TRP A 124 -14.04 -11.45 -0.01
CA TRP A 124 -13.47 -12.79 -0.07
C TRP A 124 -13.69 -13.65 1.19
N PHE A 125 -13.91 -12.99 2.35
CA PHE A 125 -14.11 -13.62 3.65
C PHE A 125 -15.39 -13.06 4.29
N SER A 126 -16.23 -13.90 4.85
CA SER A 126 -17.52 -13.48 5.38
C SER A 126 -17.63 -13.68 6.89
N GLY A 127 -18.48 -12.88 7.54
CA GLY A 127 -18.83 -13.03 8.95
C GLY A 127 -17.63 -13.06 9.89
N ARG A 128 -17.51 -14.11 10.71
CA ARG A 128 -16.42 -14.29 11.69
C ARG A 128 -15.05 -14.46 11.05
N GLU A 129 -14.99 -15.00 9.85
CA GLU A 129 -13.74 -15.15 9.09
C GLU A 129 -13.15 -13.77 8.77
N TYR A 130 -13.98 -12.84 8.28
CA TYR A 130 -13.55 -11.47 7.99
C TYR A 130 -12.92 -10.77 9.20
N ALA A 131 -13.55 -10.86 10.38
CA ALA A 131 -13.01 -10.25 11.59
C ALA A 131 -11.63 -10.81 11.96
N ARG A 132 -11.44 -12.13 11.85
CA ARG A 132 -10.14 -12.78 12.12
C ARG A 132 -9.08 -12.36 11.12
N ILE A 133 -9.41 -12.35 9.84
CA ILE A 133 -8.46 -12.00 8.76
C ILE A 133 -8.10 -10.51 8.81
N SER A 134 -9.03 -9.63 9.13
CA SER A 134 -8.75 -8.20 9.35
C SER A 134 -7.84 -7.98 10.56
N GLY A 135 -8.08 -8.72 11.65
CA GLY A 135 -7.17 -8.71 12.80
C GLY A 135 -5.75 -9.22 12.45
N LEU A 136 -5.66 -10.27 11.64
CA LEU A 136 -4.37 -10.79 11.16
C LEU A 136 -3.65 -9.78 10.25
N LEU A 137 -4.38 -9.09 9.38
CA LEU A 137 -3.82 -8.00 8.55
C LEU A 137 -3.19 -6.92 9.44
N MET A 138 -3.88 -6.49 10.49
CA MET A 138 -3.37 -5.51 11.44
C MET A 138 -2.17 -6.03 12.22
N ALA A 139 -2.16 -7.31 12.61
CA ALA A 139 -1.02 -7.93 13.28
C ALA A 139 0.23 -7.96 12.39
N VAL A 140 0.09 -8.29 11.11
CA VAL A 140 1.19 -8.23 10.12
C VAL A 140 1.69 -6.78 9.96
N GLY A 141 0.78 -5.80 9.95
CA GLY A 141 1.16 -4.38 9.98
C GLY A 141 1.96 -4.02 11.24
N GLY A 142 1.55 -4.52 12.42
CA GLY A 142 2.30 -4.36 13.68
C GLY A 142 3.71 -4.95 13.61
N ILE A 143 3.88 -6.14 13.02
CA ILE A 143 5.21 -6.71 12.74
C ILE A 143 6.01 -5.77 11.83
N GLY A 144 5.38 -5.17 10.82
CA GLY A 144 5.99 -4.16 9.96
C GLY A 144 6.52 -2.96 10.76
N TRP A 145 5.77 -2.46 11.74
CA TRP A 145 6.21 -1.38 12.64
C TRP A 145 7.48 -1.76 13.40
N PHE A 146 7.48 -2.93 14.05
CA PHE A 146 8.66 -3.41 14.80
C PHE A 146 9.88 -3.62 13.90
N SER A 147 9.68 -4.23 12.73
CA SER A 147 10.77 -4.48 11.78
C SER A 147 11.32 -3.21 11.15
N ALA A 148 10.49 -2.17 11.03
CA ALA A 148 10.89 -0.86 10.52
C ALA A 148 11.61 0.02 11.55
N SER A 149 11.76 -0.41 12.80
CA SER A 149 12.52 0.29 13.83
C SER A 149 13.97 -0.22 13.91
N THR A 150 14.26 -1.08 14.87
CA THR A 150 15.64 -1.56 15.12
C THR A 150 16.25 -2.35 13.96
N PRO A 151 15.58 -3.33 13.31
CA PRO A 151 16.16 -4.03 12.17
C PRO A 151 16.49 -3.09 10.99
N LEU A 152 15.65 -2.11 10.73
CA LEU A 152 15.90 -1.13 9.68
C LEU A 152 17.07 -0.20 10.02
N ALA A 153 17.25 0.16 11.29
CA ALA A 153 18.39 0.96 11.74
C ALA A 153 19.72 0.26 11.41
N PHE A 154 19.84 -1.05 11.71
CA PHE A 154 21.03 -1.83 11.33
C PHE A 154 21.28 -1.84 9.81
N VAL A 155 20.24 -2.01 9.01
CA VAL A 155 20.37 -1.99 7.55
C VAL A 155 20.84 -0.60 7.08
N THR A 156 20.28 0.45 7.67
CA THR A 156 20.64 1.84 7.32
C THR A 156 22.08 2.17 7.72
N GLU A 157 22.52 1.72 8.89
CA GLU A 157 23.89 1.91 9.35
C GLU A 157 24.90 1.18 8.45
N ALA A 158 24.55 -0.04 7.99
CA ALA A 158 25.44 -0.85 7.15
C ALA A 158 25.50 -0.38 5.70
N PHE A 159 24.39 0.05 5.11
CA PHE A 159 24.27 0.32 3.67
C PHE A 159 23.95 1.79 3.34
N GLY A 160 23.69 2.60 4.34
CA GLY A 160 23.26 3.99 4.20
C GLY A 160 21.78 4.15 3.89
N TRP A 161 21.23 5.32 4.24
CA TRP A 161 19.81 5.61 4.09
C TRP A 161 19.32 5.59 2.63
N ARG A 162 20.17 6.01 1.67
CA ARG A 162 19.81 6.03 0.24
C ARG A 162 19.55 4.62 -0.27
N SER A 163 20.44 3.67 0.05
CA SER A 163 20.30 2.25 -0.34
C SER A 163 19.07 1.61 0.30
N THR A 164 18.75 1.98 1.54
CA THR A 164 17.52 1.54 2.23
C THR A 164 16.27 1.96 1.47
N PHE A 165 16.19 3.23 1.02
CA PHE A 165 15.05 3.70 0.23
C PHE A 165 15.01 3.12 -1.18
N LEU A 166 16.14 2.85 -1.81
CA LEU A 166 16.20 2.09 -3.08
C LEU A 166 15.63 0.68 -2.90
N GLY A 167 16.03 -0.02 -1.83
CA GLY A 167 15.49 -1.34 -1.49
C GLY A 167 13.98 -1.32 -1.25
N MET A 168 13.49 -0.32 -0.51
CA MET A 168 12.04 -0.14 -0.27
C MET A 168 11.27 0.17 -1.56
N GLY A 169 11.82 1.02 -2.43
CA GLY A 169 11.24 1.31 -3.73
C GLY A 169 11.18 0.05 -4.62
N GLY A 170 12.27 -0.72 -4.67
CA GLY A 170 12.32 -1.99 -5.39
C GLY A 170 11.33 -3.03 -4.87
N ALA A 171 11.24 -3.20 -3.54
CA ALA A 171 10.26 -4.07 -2.90
C ALA A 171 8.82 -3.65 -3.25
N SER A 172 8.54 -2.34 -3.24
CA SER A 172 7.23 -1.81 -3.63
C SER A 172 6.91 -2.07 -5.10
N LEU A 173 7.89 -2.00 -6.02
CA LEU A 173 7.68 -2.37 -7.43
C LEU A 173 7.32 -3.85 -7.59
N ILE A 174 8.05 -4.74 -6.90
CA ILE A 174 7.74 -6.17 -6.90
C ILE A 174 6.33 -6.41 -6.38
N LEU A 175 5.95 -5.76 -5.27
CA LEU A 175 4.62 -5.89 -4.68
C LEU A 175 3.53 -5.33 -5.60
N ALA A 176 3.77 -4.27 -6.35
CA ALA A 176 2.84 -3.79 -7.37
C ALA A 176 2.59 -4.87 -8.46
N GLY A 177 3.64 -5.52 -8.94
CA GLY A 177 3.53 -6.64 -9.87
C GLY A 177 2.79 -7.85 -9.30
N LEU A 178 3.07 -8.21 -8.04
CA LEU A 178 2.36 -9.29 -7.33
C LEU A 178 0.89 -8.93 -7.11
N THR A 179 0.59 -7.70 -6.73
CA THR A 179 -0.79 -7.23 -6.57
C THR A 179 -1.54 -7.32 -7.89
N TRP A 180 -0.94 -6.88 -8.99
CA TRP A 180 -1.56 -6.97 -10.31
C TRP A 180 -1.82 -8.40 -10.74
N SER A 181 -0.95 -9.34 -10.45
CA SER A 181 -1.05 -10.75 -10.87
C SER A 181 -1.99 -11.58 -9.99
N VAL A 182 -1.98 -11.35 -8.68
CA VAL A 182 -2.66 -12.20 -7.69
C VAL A 182 -4.01 -11.65 -7.27
N VAL A 183 -4.11 -10.32 -7.04
CA VAL A 183 -5.34 -9.71 -6.52
C VAL A 183 -6.43 -9.70 -7.57
N ARG A 184 -7.63 -10.11 -7.17
CA ARG A 184 -8.86 -10.07 -7.98
C ARG A 184 -9.93 -9.34 -7.19
N ASP A 185 -10.70 -8.51 -7.88
CA ASP A 185 -11.71 -7.65 -7.24
C ASP A 185 -12.91 -8.45 -6.71
N ILE A 186 -13.30 -9.51 -7.42
CA ILE A 186 -14.46 -10.34 -7.10
C ILE A 186 -14.07 -11.83 -7.17
N PRO A 187 -14.60 -12.69 -6.27
CA PRO A 187 -14.46 -14.13 -6.39
C PRO A 187 -15.01 -14.65 -7.73
N GLU A 188 -14.34 -15.63 -8.33
CA GLU A 188 -14.72 -16.18 -9.64
C GLU A 188 -16.14 -16.76 -9.66
N GLU A 189 -16.62 -17.28 -8.52
CA GLU A 189 -17.97 -17.82 -8.36
C GLU A 189 -19.02 -16.71 -8.51
N ASP A 190 -18.82 -15.57 -7.86
CA ASP A 190 -19.73 -14.42 -7.93
C ASP A 190 -19.70 -13.76 -9.33
N SER A 191 -18.54 -13.70 -9.96
CA SER A 191 -18.40 -13.21 -11.34
C SER A 191 -19.20 -14.05 -12.33
N ARG A 192 -19.19 -15.38 -12.20
CA ARG A 192 -19.97 -16.29 -13.03
C ARG A 192 -21.48 -16.14 -12.77
N ALA A 193 -21.87 -16.00 -11.50
CA ALA A 193 -23.27 -15.80 -11.13
C ALA A 193 -23.83 -14.48 -11.69
N LEU A 194 -23.04 -13.38 -11.61
CA LEU A 194 -23.40 -12.09 -12.19
C LEU A 194 -23.54 -12.15 -13.72
N SER A 195 -22.61 -12.82 -14.40
CA SER A 195 -22.67 -13.02 -15.85
C SER A 195 -23.88 -13.85 -16.27
N ALA A 196 -24.19 -14.94 -15.56
CA ALA A 196 -25.35 -15.76 -15.82
C ALA A 196 -26.66 -15.00 -15.61
N SER A 197 -26.77 -14.21 -14.55
CA SER A 197 -27.95 -13.38 -14.26
C SER A 197 -28.15 -12.26 -15.29
N ALA A 198 -27.07 -11.67 -15.78
CA ALA A 198 -27.12 -10.65 -16.84
C ALA A 198 -27.61 -11.26 -18.16
N LEU A 199 -27.11 -12.43 -18.55
CA LEU A 199 -27.57 -13.16 -19.74
C LEU A 199 -29.05 -13.56 -19.63
N ALA A 200 -29.50 -14.02 -18.45
CA ALA A 200 -30.90 -14.38 -18.21
C ALA A 200 -31.84 -13.16 -18.37
N ARG A 201 -31.42 -11.97 -17.88
CA ARG A 201 -32.19 -10.72 -18.05
C ARG A 201 -32.32 -10.30 -19.52
N LEU A 202 -31.26 -10.46 -20.31
CA LEU A 202 -31.29 -10.14 -21.74
C LEU A 202 -32.23 -11.10 -22.52
N HIS A 203 -32.29 -12.37 -22.13
CA HIS A 203 -33.22 -13.36 -22.73
C HIS A 203 -34.68 -13.14 -22.34
N HIS A 204 -34.98 -12.61 -21.16
CA HIS A 204 -36.35 -12.35 -20.70
C HIS A 204 -36.88 -10.97 -21.03
N GLY A 205 -35.99 -10.00 -21.27
CA GLY A 205 -36.33 -8.61 -21.64
C GLY A 205 -36.69 -8.42 -23.13
N GLY A 206 -36.56 -9.46 -23.94
CA GLY A 206 -36.85 -9.44 -25.39
C GLY A 206 -38.19 -10.01 -25.81
N ARG A 207 -39.17 -10.14 -24.91
CA ARG A 207 -40.54 -10.49 -25.28
C ARG A 207 -41.43 -9.21 -25.21
N PRO A 208 -42.03 -8.81 -26.35
CA PRO A 208 -42.99 -7.72 -26.40
C PRO A 208 -44.28 -8.06 -25.68
#